data_6748c2acc2c457e789a5963c5e3ec978
#
_entry.id   6748c2acc2c457e789a5963c5e3ec978
#
_cell.length_a   1.000
_cell.length_b   1.000
_cell.length_c   1.000
_cell.angle_alpha   90.00
_cell.angle_beta   90.00
_cell.angle_gamma   90.00
#
_symmetry.space_group_name_H-M   'P 1'
#
loop_
_entity.id
_entity.type
_entity.pdbx_description
1 polymer ?
#
loop_
_entity_poly.entity_id
_entity_poly.type
_entity_poly.pdbx_seq_one_letter_code
_entity_poly.pdbx_strand_id
1 'polypeptide(L)'
;MAPVPILYHPEPAPCTSSHLLQNVWRRLYPEGADPEYRVYREHLAGALYEYYAEVTLHHSSPSGAYTRSTKGGLASTPSQAIQFAALEALVD
;
A
#
# COMPACT_ATOMS: atom_id res chain seq x y z
N MET A 1 -19.73 11.07 4.64
CA MET A 1 -18.42 11.76 4.53
C MET A 1 -17.37 10.75 4.08
N ALA A 2 -16.59 11.08 3.07
CA ALA A 2 -15.53 10.18 2.62
C ALA A 2 -14.45 10.07 3.69
N PRO A 3 -13.85 8.88 3.91
CA PRO A 3 -12.76 8.74 4.86
C PRO A 3 -11.53 9.53 4.41
N VAL A 4 -10.85 10.14 5.37
CA VAL A 4 -9.62 10.89 5.10
C VAL A 4 -8.46 9.90 5.11
N PRO A 5 -7.67 9.80 4.03
CA PRO A 5 -6.54 8.89 4.01
C PRO A 5 -5.41 9.38 4.91
N ILE A 6 -4.76 8.45 5.56
CA ILE A 6 -3.54 8.70 6.31
C ILE A 6 -2.38 8.23 5.44
N LEU A 7 -1.48 9.15 5.09
CA LEU A 7 -0.29 8.78 4.35
C LEU A 7 0.66 8.01 5.27
N TYR A 8 1.05 6.82 4.85
CA TYR A 8 1.82 5.92 5.69
C TYR A 8 3.07 5.45 4.96
N HIS A 9 4.23 5.65 5.59
CA HIS A 9 5.51 5.18 5.08
C HIS A 9 6.16 4.28 6.12
N PRO A 10 5.62 3.07 6.34
CA PRO A 10 6.19 2.17 7.33
C PRO A 10 7.53 1.62 6.85
N GLU A 11 8.48 1.47 7.77
CA GLU A 11 9.59 0.58 7.51
C GLU A 11 9.05 -0.85 7.55
N PRO A 12 9.12 -1.59 6.44
CA PRO A 12 8.52 -2.92 6.43
C PRO A 12 9.34 -3.89 7.28
N ALA A 13 8.65 -4.62 8.16
CA ALA A 13 9.27 -5.70 8.91
C ALA A 13 9.73 -6.80 7.96
N PRO A 14 10.86 -7.47 8.22
CA PRO A 14 11.33 -8.58 7.39
C PRO A 14 10.26 -9.67 7.22
N CYS A 15 10.22 -10.30 6.06
CA CYS A 15 9.31 -11.39 5.72
C CYS A 15 7.83 -11.00 5.64
N THR A 16 7.53 -9.72 5.51
CA THR A 16 6.15 -9.25 5.26
C THR A 16 5.93 -8.99 3.78
N SER A 17 4.65 -8.90 3.37
CA SER A 17 4.30 -8.60 1.98
C SER A 17 4.79 -7.21 1.57
N SER A 18 4.72 -6.23 2.45
CA SER A 18 5.23 -4.88 2.16
C SER A 18 6.74 -4.87 1.99
N HIS A 19 7.47 -5.66 2.76
CA HIS A 19 8.92 -5.82 2.61
C HIS A 19 9.27 -6.43 1.26
N LEU A 20 8.56 -7.49 0.88
CA LEU A 20 8.78 -8.16 -0.40
C LEU A 20 8.47 -7.22 -1.56
N LEU A 21 7.36 -6.50 -1.51
CA LEU A 21 6.99 -5.54 -2.55
C LEU A 21 8.04 -4.44 -2.69
N GLN A 22 8.54 -3.91 -1.59
CA GLN A 22 9.58 -2.88 -1.61
C GLN A 22 10.86 -3.40 -2.27
N ASN A 23 11.29 -4.62 -1.93
CA ASN A 23 12.50 -5.21 -2.52
C ASN A 23 12.34 -5.48 -4.01
N VAL A 24 11.21 -6.02 -4.42
CA VAL A 24 10.91 -6.26 -5.85
C VAL A 24 10.91 -4.94 -6.61
N TRP A 25 10.23 -3.94 -6.06
CA TRP A 25 10.10 -2.64 -6.71
C TRP A 25 11.44 -1.93 -6.86
N ARG A 26 12.29 -1.98 -5.81
CA ARG A 26 13.63 -1.41 -5.86
C ARG A 26 14.55 -2.09 -6.86
N ARG A 27 14.37 -3.39 -7.09
CA ARG A 27 15.12 -4.14 -8.12
C ARG A 27 14.72 -3.73 -9.52
N LEU A 28 13.42 -3.56 -9.75
CA LEU A 28 12.90 -3.19 -11.06
C LEU A 28 13.17 -1.72 -11.39
N TYR A 29 13.06 -0.86 -10.40
CA TYR A 29 13.15 0.60 -10.56
C TYR A 29 14.01 1.21 -9.46
N PRO A 30 15.34 0.99 -9.49
CA PRO A 30 16.22 1.42 -8.40
C PRO A 30 16.29 2.94 -8.19
N GLU A 31 15.93 3.72 -9.21
CA GLU A 31 15.90 5.18 -9.11
C GLU A 31 14.48 5.72 -8.87
N GLY A 32 13.50 4.83 -8.79
CA GLY A 32 12.12 5.21 -8.55
C GLY A 32 11.82 5.41 -7.06
N ALA A 33 10.65 5.99 -6.79
CA ALA A 33 10.18 6.14 -5.42
C ALA A 33 9.72 4.80 -4.84
N ASP A 34 9.85 4.65 -3.53
CA ASP A 34 9.31 3.48 -2.84
C ASP A 34 7.78 3.46 -2.91
N PRO A 35 7.15 2.28 -2.76
CA PRO A 35 5.68 2.20 -2.71
C PRO A 35 5.10 3.10 -1.64
N GLU A 36 4.05 3.82 -1.99
CA GLU A 36 3.32 4.70 -1.08
C GLU A 36 2.03 4.04 -0.64
N TYR A 37 1.74 4.09 0.67
CA TYR A 37 0.53 3.52 1.22
C TYR A 37 -0.37 4.62 1.78
N ARG A 38 -1.66 4.55 1.44
CA ARG A 38 -2.70 5.38 2.05
C ARG A 38 -3.64 4.44 2.77
N VAL A 39 -3.82 4.67 4.07
CA VAL A 39 -4.69 3.85 4.91
C VAL A 39 -5.98 4.60 5.18
N TYR A 40 -7.09 3.92 4.97
CA TYR A 40 -8.43 4.44 5.18
C TYR A 40 -9.09 3.68 6.32
N ARG A 41 -9.88 4.38 7.09
CA ARG A 41 -10.64 3.81 8.19
C ARG A 41 -12.13 3.91 7.86
N GLU A 42 -12.84 2.80 8.01
CA GLU A 42 -14.28 2.74 7.81
C GLU A 42 -14.96 2.39 9.13
N HIS A 43 -15.91 3.20 9.54
CA HIS A 43 -16.67 2.98 10.77
C HIS A 43 -17.78 1.96 10.52
N LEU A 44 -17.82 0.91 11.34
CA LEU A 44 -18.85 -0.12 11.23
C LEU A 44 -20.01 0.15 12.17
N ALA A 45 -19.76 0.07 13.49
CA ALA A 45 -20.77 0.29 14.50
C ALA A 45 -20.09 0.55 15.84
N GLY A 46 -20.61 1.47 16.64
CA GLY A 46 -20.07 1.77 17.97
C GLY A 46 -18.60 2.19 17.88
N ALA A 47 -17.72 1.45 18.54
CA ALA A 47 -16.26 1.68 18.50
C ALA A 47 -15.54 0.77 17.51
N LEU A 48 -16.27 0.08 16.63
CA LEU A 48 -15.70 -0.86 15.68
C LEU A 48 -15.35 -0.17 14.37
N TYR A 49 -14.13 -0.40 13.91
CA TYR A 49 -13.62 0.12 12.63
C TYR A 49 -12.97 -0.98 11.84
N GLU A 50 -13.03 -0.84 10.52
CA GLU A 50 -12.22 -1.62 9.59
C GLU A 50 -11.27 -0.70 8.86
N TYR A 51 -10.17 -1.27 8.39
CA TYR A 51 -9.14 -0.54 7.67
C TYR A 51 -8.90 -1.18 6.33
N TYR A 52 -8.62 -0.37 5.32
CA TYR A 52 -8.08 -0.85 4.06
C TYR A 52 -6.99 0.12 3.62
N ALA A 53 -6.09 -0.37 2.78
CA ALA A 53 -5.01 0.46 2.28
C ALA A 53 -4.99 0.42 0.76
N GLU A 54 -4.50 1.50 0.19
CA GLU A 54 -4.19 1.59 -1.23
C GLU A 54 -2.69 1.82 -1.36
N VAL A 55 -2.03 0.97 -2.13
CA VAL A 55 -0.62 1.14 -2.44
C VAL A 55 -0.50 1.76 -3.82
N THR A 56 0.32 2.79 -3.94
CA THR A 56 0.59 3.48 -5.21
C THR A 56 2.05 3.27 -5.59
N LEU A 57 2.25 2.78 -6.80
CA LEU A 57 3.56 2.51 -7.37
C LEU A 57 3.82 3.52 -8.48
N HIS A 58 4.95 4.22 -8.38
CA HIS A 58 5.37 5.21 -9.37
C HIS A 58 6.67 4.79 -10.01
N HIS A 59 6.76 4.88 -11.33
CA HIS A 59 8.04 4.76 -12.02
C HIS A 59 8.06 5.67 -13.23
N SER A 60 9.27 6.07 -13.62
CA SER A 60 9.51 6.83 -14.83
C SER A 60 10.29 5.97 -15.81
N SER A 61 9.98 6.08 -17.08
CA SER A 61 10.72 5.44 -18.16
C SER A 61 10.97 6.45 -19.28
N PRO A 62 11.85 6.13 -20.23
CA PRO A 62 12.05 7.02 -21.40
C PRO A 62 10.76 7.28 -22.19
N SER A 63 9.77 6.39 -22.07
CA SER A 63 8.47 6.55 -22.75
C SER A 63 7.44 7.32 -21.91
N GLY A 64 7.76 7.69 -20.67
CA GLY A 64 6.89 8.48 -19.82
C GLY A 64 6.84 8.00 -18.37
N ALA A 65 6.08 8.72 -17.55
CA ALA A 65 5.84 8.35 -16.17
C ALA A 65 4.63 7.41 -16.07
N TYR A 66 4.72 6.47 -15.17
CA TYR A 66 3.67 5.48 -14.94
C TYR A 66 3.30 5.44 -13.45
N THR A 67 2.01 5.43 -13.17
CA THR A 67 1.48 5.33 -11.81
C THR A 67 0.40 4.27 -11.77
N ARG A 68 0.49 3.37 -10.80
CA ARG A 68 -0.49 2.32 -10.60
C ARG A 68 -0.89 2.26 -9.13
N SER A 69 -2.19 2.20 -8.87
CA SER A 69 -2.71 2.07 -7.51
C SER A 69 -3.48 0.76 -7.37
N THR A 70 -3.25 0.08 -6.25
CA THR A 70 -3.90 -1.20 -5.94
C THR A 70 -4.51 -1.13 -4.54
N LYS A 71 -5.77 -1.49 -4.42
CA LYS A 71 -6.49 -1.50 -3.16
C LYS A 71 -6.48 -2.90 -2.57
N GLY A 72 -6.14 -3.01 -1.29
CA GLY A 72 -6.18 -4.27 -0.55
C GLY A 72 -7.53 -4.54 0.08
N GLY A 73 -7.67 -5.71 0.69
CA GLY A 73 -8.87 -6.11 1.42
C GLY A 73 -9.02 -5.42 2.76
N LEU A 74 -10.18 -5.61 3.37
CA LEU A 74 -10.48 -5.06 4.69
C LEU A 74 -9.70 -5.79 5.78
N ALA A 75 -9.27 -5.05 6.78
CA ALA A 75 -8.45 -5.56 7.88
C ALA A 75 -8.87 -4.91 9.19
N SER A 76 -8.49 -5.54 10.29
CA SER A 76 -8.82 -5.03 11.62
C SER A 76 -7.81 -4.02 12.15
N THR A 77 -6.65 -3.90 11.52
CA THR A 77 -5.61 -2.94 11.91
C THR A 77 -5.01 -2.26 10.67
N PRO A 78 -4.49 -1.02 10.82
CA PRO A 78 -3.79 -0.36 9.71
C PRO A 78 -2.60 -1.14 9.18
N SER A 79 -1.82 -1.75 10.07
CA SER A 79 -0.66 -2.55 9.68
C SER A 79 -1.05 -3.74 8.80
N GLN A 80 -2.10 -4.45 9.17
CA GLN A 80 -2.62 -5.57 8.40
C GLN A 80 -3.19 -5.11 7.05
N ALA A 81 -3.85 -3.96 7.03
CA ALA A 81 -4.38 -3.38 5.78
C ALA A 81 -3.25 -3.11 4.78
N ILE A 82 -2.11 -2.61 5.25
CA ILE A 82 -0.94 -2.37 4.41
C ILE A 82 -0.43 -3.68 3.82
N GLN A 83 -0.37 -4.75 4.62
CA GLN A 83 0.08 -6.05 4.13
C GLN A 83 -0.86 -6.62 3.07
N PHE A 84 -2.16 -6.45 3.23
CA PHE A 84 -3.14 -6.89 2.25
C PHE A 84 -3.00 -6.13 0.93
N ALA A 85 -2.80 -4.80 0.99
CA ALA A 85 -2.58 -4.01 -0.22
C ALA A 85 -1.29 -4.42 -0.94
N ALA A 86 -0.22 -4.65 -0.20
CA ALA A 86 1.05 -5.10 -0.76
C ALA A 86 0.91 -6.46 -1.42
N LEU A 87 0.19 -7.39 -0.80
CA LEU A 87 -0.05 -8.72 -1.36
C LEU A 87 -0.83 -8.63 -2.68
N GLU A 88 -1.88 -7.82 -2.73
CA GLU A 88 -2.63 -7.61 -3.97
C GLU A 88 -1.76 -7.04 -5.09
N ALA A 89 -0.88 -6.11 -4.77
CA ALA A 89 0.04 -5.54 -5.74
C ALA A 89 1.05 -6.58 -6.26
N LEU A 90 1.46 -7.52 -5.40
CA LEU A 90 2.41 -8.57 -5.78
C LEU A 90 1.81 -9.62 -6.72
N VAL A 91 0.50 -9.90 -6.60
CA VAL A 91 -0.17 -10.92 -7.42
C VAL A 91 -0.73 -10.38 -8.72
N ASP A 92 -0.68 -9.10 -8.90
CA ASP A 92 -1.21 -8.44 -10.11
C ASP A 92 -0.22 -8.47 -11.27
#